data_9fb214bd438fcd243d0dd28b2eecf8fc
#
_entry.id   9fb214bd438fcd243d0dd28b2eecf8fc
#
_cell.length_a   1.000
_cell.length_b   1.000
_cell.length_c   1.000
_cell.angle_alpha   90.00
_cell.angle_beta   90.00
_cell.angle_gamma   90.00
#
_symmetry.space_group_name_H-M   'P 1'
#
loop_
_entity.id
_entity.type
_entity.pdbx_description
1 polymer ?
#
loop_
_entity_poly.entity_id
_entity_poly.type
_entity_poly.pdbx_seq_one_letter_code
_entity_poly.pdbx_strand_id
1 'polypeptide(L)'
;AHIWLTDDNGSPLIGEYSMPTRLGSTELKSFNHSVWIPTDHNTGKLTGTRLHVPIRFEKEIDRLTPYLFRAVCQGRVLKEAVIKMYKINEAGIEVEYFNIILENVKITQISPVLFPVGIASKHMEEVEIRYESIEWKYTDGNIMFKDSWNERVIA
;
A
#
# COMPACT_ATOMS: atom_id res chain seq x y z
N ALA A 1 -8.04 6.62 -0.46
CA ALA A 1 -7.20 5.63 -1.16
C ALA A 1 -7.83 4.26 -1.11
N HIS A 2 -7.62 3.48 -2.14
CA HIS A 2 -8.13 2.10 -2.26
C HIS A 2 -7.01 1.16 -2.64
N ILE A 3 -7.07 -0.08 -2.16
CA ILE A 3 -6.09 -1.11 -2.48
C ILE A 3 -6.77 -2.32 -3.13
N TRP A 4 -6.13 -2.84 -4.17
CA TRP A 4 -6.45 -4.11 -4.82
C TRP A 4 -5.30 -5.08 -4.59
N LEU A 5 -5.61 -6.31 -4.21
CA LEU A 5 -4.61 -7.36 -3.95
C LEU A 5 -4.82 -8.54 -4.89
N THR A 6 -3.72 -9.10 -5.36
CA THR A 6 -3.68 -10.31 -6.18
C THR A 6 -2.87 -11.37 -5.46
N ASP A 7 -3.40 -12.58 -5.33
CA ASP A 7 -2.73 -13.66 -4.61
C ASP A 7 -1.53 -14.24 -5.39
N ASP A 8 -0.88 -15.23 -4.81
CA ASP A 8 0.29 -15.90 -5.40
C ASP A 8 -0.03 -16.66 -6.70
N ASN A 9 -1.28 -17.03 -6.91
CA ASN A 9 -1.74 -17.70 -8.13
C ASN A 9 -2.20 -16.73 -9.24
N GLY A 10 -2.19 -15.43 -8.96
CA GLY A 10 -2.68 -14.43 -9.90
C GLY A 10 -4.18 -14.18 -9.84
N SER A 11 -4.88 -14.74 -8.85
CA SER A 11 -6.30 -14.51 -8.62
C SER A 11 -6.53 -13.27 -7.75
N PRO A 12 -7.52 -12.42 -8.06
CA PRO A 12 -7.80 -11.27 -7.24
C PRO A 12 -8.37 -11.67 -5.88
N LEU A 13 -7.88 -11.04 -4.82
CA LEU A 13 -8.50 -11.10 -3.50
C LEU A 13 -9.55 -10.00 -3.43
N ILE A 14 -10.82 -10.42 -3.37
CA ILE A 14 -11.94 -9.48 -3.49
C ILE A 14 -12.24 -8.81 -2.16
N GLY A 15 -12.09 -7.48 -2.13
CA GLY A 15 -12.51 -6.64 -1.03
C GLY A 15 -14.00 -6.34 -1.02
N GLU A 16 -14.46 -5.61 -0.01
CA GLU A 16 -15.90 -5.35 0.20
C GLU A 16 -16.46 -4.19 -0.62
N TYR A 17 -15.62 -3.41 -1.26
CA TYR A 17 -16.08 -2.24 -1.99
C TYR A 17 -16.83 -2.67 -3.26
N SER A 18 -18.10 -2.29 -3.37
CA SER A 18 -19.00 -2.77 -4.43
C SER A 18 -19.32 -1.75 -5.51
N MET A 19 -18.87 -0.51 -5.36
CA MET A 19 -19.10 0.52 -6.39
C MET A 19 -18.34 0.17 -7.67
N PRO A 20 -18.97 0.33 -8.86
CA PRO A 20 -18.37 -0.12 -10.12
C PRO A 20 -16.98 0.43 -10.42
N THR A 21 -16.70 1.68 -10.03
CA THR A 21 -15.43 2.34 -10.29
C THR A 21 -14.25 1.78 -9.47
N ARG A 22 -14.55 1.07 -8.37
CA ARG A 22 -13.55 0.56 -7.43
C ARG A 22 -13.87 -0.84 -6.96
N LEU A 23 -14.55 -1.58 -7.80
CA LEU A 23 -15.03 -2.93 -7.49
C LEU A 23 -13.87 -3.85 -7.05
N GLY A 24 -14.11 -4.57 -5.96
CA GLY A 24 -13.15 -5.52 -5.42
C GLY A 24 -12.03 -4.92 -4.61
N SER A 25 -12.01 -3.61 -4.41
CA SER A 25 -11.03 -2.94 -3.58
C SER A 25 -11.42 -2.87 -2.11
N THR A 26 -10.48 -2.46 -1.29
CA THR A 26 -10.70 -2.06 0.11
C THR A 26 -10.28 -0.62 0.28
N GLU A 27 -11.10 0.17 0.98
CA GLU A 27 -10.77 1.55 1.29
C GLU A 27 -9.74 1.62 2.41
N LEU A 28 -8.69 2.43 2.18
CA LEU A 28 -7.69 2.72 3.19
C LEU A 28 -8.08 3.99 3.96
N LYS A 29 -8.06 3.91 5.28
CA LYS A 29 -8.37 5.03 6.17
C LYS A 29 -7.14 5.86 6.51
N SER A 30 -5.96 5.25 6.49
CA SER A 30 -4.68 5.94 6.62
C SER A 30 -3.64 5.25 5.78
N PHE A 31 -2.59 5.97 5.45
CA PHE A 31 -1.51 5.47 4.59
C PHE A 31 -0.21 6.14 5.00
N ASN A 32 0.85 5.36 5.14
CA ASN A 32 2.19 5.85 5.43
C ASN A 32 3.22 5.08 4.61
N HIS A 33 4.07 5.80 3.92
CA HIS A 33 5.14 5.25 3.09
C HIS A 33 6.31 6.21 3.07
N SER A 34 7.53 5.67 2.99
CA SER A 34 8.74 6.47 2.98
C SER A 34 9.87 5.74 2.26
N VAL A 35 10.64 6.50 1.51
CA VAL A 35 11.95 6.10 0.99
C VAL A 35 12.90 7.23 1.34
N TRP A 36 14.04 6.91 1.94
CA TRP A 36 14.99 7.93 2.36
C TRP A 36 16.43 7.46 2.13
N ILE A 37 17.33 8.40 2.13
CA ILE A 37 18.75 8.12 1.98
C ILE A 37 19.50 8.68 3.20
N PRO A 38 20.36 7.87 3.87
CA PRO A 38 21.13 8.33 5.02
C PRO A 38 22.09 9.45 4.64
N THR A 39 22.19 10.43 5.52
CA THR A 39 23.10 11.57 5.34
C THR A 39 23.91 11.81 6.60
N ASP A 40 25.09 12.43 6.44
CA ASP A 40 25.90 12.94 7.55
C ASP A 40 25.32 14.27 8.02
N HIS A 41 25.02 14.40 9.30
CA HIS A 41 24.41 15.61 9.87
C HIS A 41 25.32 16.83 9.81
N ASN A 42 26.65 16.65 9.82
CA ASN A 42 27.61 17.75 9.84
C ASN A 42 27.96 18.25 8.44
N THR A 43 28.09 17.34 7.48
CA THR A 43 28.56 17.66 6.12
C THR A 43 27.45 17.64 5.07
N GLY A 44 26.31 17.05 5.38
CA GLY A 44 25.22 16.85 4.43
C GLY A 44 25.50 15.81 3.35
N LYS A 45 26.62 15.08 3.46
CA LYS A 45 26.98 14.03 2.49
C LYS A 45 26.14 12.79 2.66
N LEU A 46 25.87 12.11 1.55
CA LEU A 46 25.19 10.82 1.55
C LEU A 46 26.12 9.75 2.15
N THR A 47 25.63 9.00 3.14
CA THR A 47 26.41 7.98 3.85
C THR A 47 26.01 6.54 3.49
N GLY A 48 25.02 6.37 2.62
CA GLY A 48 24.56 5.05 2.20
C GLY A 48 23.67 5.11 0.98
N THR A 49 23.10 3.96 0.62
CA THR A 49 22.10 3.84 -0.43
C THR A 49 20.71 4.10 0.16
N ARG A 50 19.73 4.35 -0.72
CA ARG A 50 18.34 4.55 -0.31
C ARG A 50 17.81 3.37 0.49
N LEU A 51 16.93 3.66 1.43
CA LEU A 51 16.24 2.68 2.25
C LEU A 51 14.74 2.82 2.03
N HIS A 52 14.09 1.72 1.69
CA HIS A 52 12.65 1.63 1.63
C HIS A 52 12.10 1.31 3.01
N VAL A 53 11.06 2.02 3.41
CA VAL A 53 10.33 1.75 4.65
C VAL A 53 9.07 0.96 4.28
N PRO A 54 8.65 -0.03 5.08
CA PRO A 54 7.41 -0.73 4.82
C PRO A 54 6.23 0.23 4.70
N ILE A 55 5.29 -0.11 3.84
CA ILE A 55 4.04 0.63 3.76
C ILE A 55 3.13 0.18 4.90
N ARG A 56 2.59 1.14 5.62
CA ARG A 56 1.60 0.91 6.68
C ARG A 56 0.31 1.60 6.33
N PHE A 57 -0.78 0.89 6.51
CA PHE A 57 -2.10 1.46 6.31
C PHE A 57 -3.09 0.90 7.32
N GLU A 58 -4.15 1.67 7.53
CA GLU A 58 -5.29 1.25 8.34
C GLU A 58 -6.50 1.07 7.45
N LYS A 59 -7.24 0.02 7.72
CA LYS A 59 -8.51 -0.27 7.06
C LYS A 59 -9.49 -0.88 8.05
N GLU A 60 -10.77 -0.90 7.69
CA GLU A 60 -11.77 -1.63 8.46
C GLU A 60 -11.56 -3.14 8.33
N ILE A 61 -11.88 -3.88 9.38
CA ILE A 61 -11.91 -5.35 9.32
C ILE A 61 -12.98 -5.76 8.32
N ASP A 62 -12.61 -6.57 7.33
CA ASP A 62 -13.47 -6.97 6.23
C ASP A 62 -13.20 -8.42 5.77
N ARG A 63 -13.73 -8.80 4.62
CA ARG A 63 -13.54 -10.14 4.06
C ARG A 63 -12.10 -10.45 3.67
N LEU A 64 -11.25 -9.45 3.50
CA LEU A 64 -9.82 -9.66 3.22
C LEU A 64 -9.03 -10.06 4.46
N THR A 65 -9.52 -9.75 5.65
CA THR A 65 -8.78 -9.96 6.91
C THR A 65 -8.27 -11.39 7.08
N PRO A 66 -9.07 -12.46 6.87
CA PRO A 66 -8.55 -13.83 6.97
C PRO A 66 -7.46 -14.15 5.94
N TYR A 67 -7.55 -13.61 4.73
CA TYR A 67 -6.52 -13.80 3.71
C TYR A 67 -5.20 -13.12 4.09
N LEU A 68 -5.28 -11.94 4.71
CA LEU A 68 -4.09 -11.24 5.20
C LEU A 68 -3.44 -11.99 6.37
N PHE A 69 -4.22 -12.53 7.30
CA PHE A 69 -3.70 -13.40 8.35
C PHE A 69 -3.03 -14.65 7.78
N ARG A 70 -3.62 -15.27 6.79
CA ARG A 70 -3.04 -16.44 6.12
C ARG A 70 -1.70 -16.08 5.47
N ALA A 71 -1.62 -14.93 4.81
CA ALA A 71 -0.39 -14.48 4.18
C ALA A 71 0.74 -14.28 5.19
N VAL A 72 0.43 -13.71 6.37
CA VAL A 72 1.41 -13.56 7.45
C VAL A 72 1.81 -14.91 8.04
N CYS A 73 0.83 -15.72 8.43
CA CYS A 73 1.09 -16.99 9.14
C CYS A 73 1.80 -18.02 8.27
N GLN A 74 1.54 -18.04 6.97
CA GLN A 74 2.13 -18.98 6.04
C GLN A 74 3.28 -18.38 5.23
N GLY A 75 3.63 -17.12 5.46
CA GLY A 75 4.70 -16.44 4.73
C GLY A 75 4.45 -16.36 3.22
N ARG A 76 3.20 -16.24 2.81
CA ARG A 76 2.85 -16.19 1.37
C ARG A 76 3.22 -14.85 0.76
N VAL A 77 3.73 -14.90 -0.48
CA VAL A 77 4.02 -13.73 -1.27
C VAL A 77 2.85 -13.48 -2.20
N LEU A 78 2.22 -12.30 -2.08
CA LEU A 78 1.18 -11.87 -2.99
C LEU A 78 1.82 -11.35 -4.29
N LYS A 79 1.24 -11.66 -5.42
CA LYS A 79 1.81 -11.31 -6.72
C LYS A 79 1.85 -9.80 -6.93
N GLU A 80 0.78 -9.10 -6.58
CA GLU A 80 0.64 -7.68 -6.83
C GLU A 80 -0.27 -6.99 -5.80
N ALA A 81 0.04 -5.75 -5.52
CA ALA A 81 -0.86 -4.83 -4.82
C ALA A 81 -0.89 -3.50 -5.58
N VAL A 82 -2.07 -2.96 -5.81
CA VAL A 82 -2.25 -1.66 -6.44
C VAL A 82 -2.98 -0.75 -5.47
N ILE A 83 -2.36 0.39 -5.17
CA ILE A 83 -2.96 1.43 -4.33
C ILE A 83 -3.28 2.63 -5.24
N LYS A 84 -4.53 3.05 -5.24
CA LYS A 84 -4.97 4.21 -6.03
C LYS A 84 -5.45 5.32 -5.13
N MET A 85 -5.00 6.53 -5.42
CA MET A 85 -5.40 7.75 -4.74
C MET A 85 -6.30 8.57 -5.63
N TYR A 86 -7.34 9.18 -5.04
CA TYR A 86 -8.37 9.91 -5.75
C TYR A 86 -8.45 11.34 -5.25
N LYS A 87 -8.78 12.24 -6.14
CA LYS A 87 -9.07 13.65 -5.81
C LYS A 87 -10.31 14.12 -6.56
N ILE A 88 -10.93 15.17 -6.08
CA ILE A 88 -12.05 15.82 -6.76
C ILE A 88 -11.48 16.83 -7.74
N ASN A 89 -11.84 16.72 -9.03
CA ASN A 89 -11.43 17.64 -10.06
C ASN A 89 -12.26 18.92 -10.07
N GLU A 90 -11.95 19.85 -10.99
CA GLU A 90 -12.67 21.12 -11.13
C GLU A 90 -14.16 20.93 -11.46
N ALA A 91 -14.52 19.83 -12.11
CA ALA A 91 -15.91 19.49 -12.42
C ALA A 91 -16.66 18.84 -11.25
N GLY A 92 -16.04 18.71 -10.09
CA GLY A 92 -16.63 18.07 -8.91
C GLY A 92 -16.67 16.54 -8.99
N ILE A 93 -15.92 15.94 -9.92
CA ILE A 93 -15.88 14.49 -10.14
C ILE A 93 -14.63 13.92 -9.47
N GLU A 94 -14.80 12.82 -8.74
CA GLU A 94 -13.68 12.09 -8.13
C GLU A 94 -12.93 11.31 -9.19
N VAL A 95 -11.64 11.61 -9.35
CA VAL A 95 -10.76 10.99 -10.35
C VAL A 95 -9.51 10.44 -9.71
N GLU A 96 -9.03 9.34 -10.25
CA GLU A 96 -7.75 8.75 -9.93
C GLU A 96 -6.64 9.68 -10.40
N TYR A 97 -5.67 9.98 -9.52
CA TYR A 97 -4.56 10.86 -9.90
C TYR A 97 -3.19 10.29 -9.61
N PHE A 98 -3.07 9.33 -8.70
CA PHE A 98 -1.81 8.75 -8.30
C PHE A 98 -1.96 7.26 -7.99
N ASN A 99 -1.08 6.45 -8.55
CA ASN A 99 -1.07 5.01 -8.34
C ASN A 99 0.27 4.54 -7.79
N ILE A 100 0.21 3.59 -6.88
CA ILE A 100 1.38 2.85 -6.39
C ILE A 100 1.15 1.39 -6.74
N ILE A 101 2.05 0.83 -7.55
CA ILE A 101 1.97 -0.56 -8.01
C ILE A 101 3.12 -1.34 -7.37
N LEU A 102 2.78 -2.36 -6.61
CA LEU A 102 3.72 -3.19 -5.87
C LEU A 102 3.73 -4.59 -6.44
N GLU A 103 4.92 -5.17 -6.61
CA GLU A 103 5.10 -6.54 -7.05
C GLU A 103 5.78 -7.37 -5.96
N ASN A 104 5.37 -8.64 -5.86
CA ASN A 104 5.87 -9.59 -4.86
C ASN A 104 5.78 -9.02 -3.44
N VAL A 105 4.54 -8.89 -3.00
CA VAL A 105 4.17 -8.23 -1.75
C VAL A 105 4.11 -9.24 -0.63
N LYS A 106 4.74 -8.90 0.50
CA LYS A 106 4.67 -9.67 1.75
C LYS A 106 3.89 -8.88 2.78
N ILE A 107 2.92 -9.53 3.39
CA ILE A 107 2.23 -8.98 4.55
C ILE A 107 3.06 -9.33 5.77
N THR A 108 3.64 -8.34 6.42
CA THR A 108 4.56 -8.56 7.54
C THR A 108 3.91 -8.37 8.90
N GLN A 109 2.80 -7.66 8.94
CA GLN A 109 2.05 -7.45 10.18
C GLN A 109 0.59 -7.19 9.88
N ILE A 110 -0.28 -7.74 10.71
CA ILE A 110 -1.70 -7.40 10.75
C ILE A 110 -2.14 -7.32 12.21
N SER A 111 -2.70 -6.18 12.61
CA SER A 111 -3.04 -5.88 14.00
C SER A 111 -4.44 -5.31 14.07
N PRO A 112 -5.47 -6.15 14.33
CA PRO A 112 -6.80 -5.65 14.60
C PRO A 112 -6.81 -4.82 15.87
N VAL A 113 -7.48 -3.68 15.83
CA VAL A 113 -7.59 -2.76 16.96
C VAL A 113 -9.04 -2.33 17.13
N LEU A 114 -9.54 -2.43 18.36
CA LEU A 114 -10.83 -1.91 18.76
C LEU A 114 -10.63 -0.81 19.79
N PHE A 115 -10.96 0.42 19.42
CA PHE A 115 -10.89 1.55 20.34
C PHE A 115 -12.25 1.73 21.07
N PRO A 116 -12.25 1.86 22.40
CA PRO A 116 -13.50 1.99 23.16
C PRO A 116 -14.09 3.39 23.13
N VAL A 117 -13.75 4.22 22.15
CA VAL A 117 -14.12 5.65 22.11
C VAL A 117 -15.19 5.91 21.07
N GLY A 118 -16.37 6.35 21.51
CA GLY A 118 -17.43 6.92 20.65
C GLY A 118 -18.51 5.95 20.23
N ILE A 119 -19.64 6.55 19.80
CA ILE A 119 -20.88 5.85 19.42
C ILE A 119 -20.73 5.05 18.10
N ALA A 120 -19.65 5.31 17.35
CA ALA A 120 -19.38 4.65 16.08
C ALA A 120 -17.95 4.08 16.06
N SER A 121 -17.59 3.31 17.09
CA SER A 121 -16.30 2.62 17.10
C SER A 121 -16.28 1.57 15.99
N LYS A 122 -15.61 1.87 14.90
CA LYS A 122 -15.36 0.89 13.84
C LYS A 122 -14.22 -0.01 14.23
N HIS A 123 -14.35 -1.28 13.90
CA HIS A 123 -13.28 -2.24 14.09
C HIS A 123 -12.24 -2.04 12.99
N MET A 124 -11.08 -1.56 13.39
CA MET A 124 -9.98 -1.25 12.48
C MET A 124 -8.88 -2.29 12.57
N GLU A 125 -8.07 -2.34 11.54
CA GLU A 125 -6.81 -3.12 11.57
C GLU A 125 -5.71 -2.32 10.91
N GLU A 126 -4.50 -2.43 11.48
CA GLU A 126 -3.28 -1.88 10.92
C GLU A 126 -2.54 -2.99 10.19
N VAL A 127 -2.15 -2.71 8.95
CA VAL A 127 -1.45 -3.67 8.08
C VAL A 127 -0.12 -3.08 7.66
N GLU A 128 0.94 -3.87 7.78
CA GLU A 128 2.27 -3.53 7.27
C GLU A 128 2.60 -4.46 6.11
N ILE A 129 3.05 -3.86 5.00
CA ILE A 129 3.43 -4.60 3.82
C ILE A 129 4.82 -4.22 3.35
N ARG A 130 5.55 -5.20 2.83
CA ARG A 130 6.82 -5.04 2.12
C ARG A 130 6.64 -5.52 0.69
N TYR A 131 7.51 -5.07 -0.19
CA TYR A 131 7.45 -5.37 -1.61
C TYR A 131 8.84 -5.63 -2.15
N GLU A 132 8.92 -6.32 -3.27
CA GLU A 132 10.17 -6.47 -4.02
C GLU A 132 10.40 -5.27 -4.93
N SER A 133 9.36 -4.85 -5.68
CA SER A 133 9.43 -3.67 -6.50
C SER A 133 8.22 -2.76 -6.31
N ILE A 134 8.42 -1.48 -6.58
CA ILE A 134 7.42 -0.43 -6.46
C ILE A 134 7.49 0.49 -7.67
N GLU A 135 6.33 0.86 -8.19
CA GLU A 135 6.19 1.88 -9.22
C GLU A 135 5.26 2.98 -8.74
N TRP A 136 5.72 4.21 -8.81
CA TRP A 136 4.92 5.40 -8.55
C TRP A 136 4.50 5.98 -9.89
N LYS A 137 3.20 6.20 -10.06
CA LYS A 137 2.65 6.71 -11.30
C LYS A 137 1.72 7.89 -11.06
N TYR A 138 2.04 9.03 -11.63
CA TYR A 138 1.14 10.16 -11.72
C TYR A 138 0.35 10.04 -13.03
N THR A 139 -0.98 9.92 -12.94
CA THR A 139 -1.80 9.52 -14.09
C THR A 139 -1.88 10.58 -15.17
N ASP A 140 -1.96 11.86 -14.79
CA ASP A 140 -1.94 12.96 -15.75
C ASP A 140 -0.52 13.14 -16.29
N GLY A 141 -0.37 12.96 -17.61
CA GLY A 141 0.94 12.98 -18.25
C GLY A 141 1.70 11.67 -18.18
N ASN A 142 1.15 10.66 -17.51
CA ASN A 142 1.72 9.32 -17.44
C ASN A 142 3.17 9.31 -16.95
N ILE A 143 3.45 10.06 -15.88
CA ILE A 143 4.77 10.19 -15.29
C ILE A 143 4.97 9.06 -14.30
N MET A 144 6.01 8.23 -14.50
CA MET A 144 6.25 7.08 -13.65
C MET A 144 7.72 6.83 -13.37
N PHE A 145 7.98 6.24 -12.21
CA PHE A 145 9.30 5.79 -11.78
C PHE A 145 9.16 4.46 -11.05
N LYS A 146 10.01 3.51 -11.38
CA LYS A 146 10.03 2.19 -10.76
C LYS A 146 11.35 1.97 -10.01
N ASP A 147 11.29 1.35 -8.84
CA ASP A 147 12.46 0.98 -8.06
C ASP A 147 12.26 -0.42 -7.44
N SER A 148 13.37 -1.04 -7.08
CA SER A 148 13.38 -2.35 -6.46
C SER A 148 14.01 -2.23 -5.07
N TRP A 149 13.37 -2.84 -4.06
CA TRP A 149 13.83 -2.76 -2.67
C TRP A 149 15.28 -3.22 -2.51
N ASN A 150 15.66 -4.27 -3.25
CA ASN A 150 16.96 -4.92 -3.11
C ASN A 150 18.00 -4.48 -4.15
N GLU A 151 17.63 -3.65 -5.11
CA GLU A 151 18.59 -3.15 -6.08
C GLU A 151 19.50 -2.11 -5.46
N ARG A 152 20.80 -2.43 -5.45
CA ARG A 152 21.81 -1.45 -5.13
C ARG A 152 22.23 -0.77 -6.43
N VAL A 153 21.84 0.49 -6.58
CA VAL A 153 22.41 1.32 -7.62
C VAL A 153 23.82 1.68 -7.20
N ILE A 154 24.78 1.05 -7.85
CA ILE A 154 26.17 1.44 -7.71
C ILE A 154 26.33 2.72 -8.52
N ALA A 155 26.48 3.81 -7.81
CA ALA A 155 26.79 5.09 -8.45
C ALA A 155 28.21 5.08 -9.01
#